data_b7dcdf0067bf5d44dd6a5755cfed0677
#
_entry.id   b7dcdf0067bf5d44dd6a5755cfed0677
#
_cell.length_a   1.000
_cell.length_b   1.000
_cell.length_c   1.000
_cell.angle_alpha   90.00
_cell.angle_beta   90.00
_cell.angle_gamma   90.00
#
_symmetry.space_group_name_H-M   'P 1'
#
loop_
_entity.id
_entity.type
_entity.pdbx_description
1 polymer ?
#
loop_
_entity_poly.entity_id
_entity_poly.type
_entity_poly.pdbx_seq_one_letter_code
_entity_poly.pdbx_strand_id
1 'polypeptide(L)'
;MREGRSGIRTIESEFFKRYKSWTVTIAGEVVGWDPTSVMEFREAKRLDRVTQLGMGAAAEAVRDSGIDFSKENAEMCGVSVGTGVGGITTIEDGMTTLLDRGPDRLSPFTVPRLMVNATSGGISIRYGLKGPATAHATACASSGHAMADAANMIQRGWADVMVTGGTEAAVSPLCMGAFMVMRALSTRNEAPEKASRPFDKDRDGFVLSEGAAMFVLESEEHAKARGARIYGELVGTGN
;
A
#
# COMPACT_ATOMS: atom_id res chain seq x y z
N MET A 1 -2.46 17.02 2.64
CA MET A 1 -2.80 17.00 4.07
C MET A 1 -2.58 18.35 4.74
N ARG A 2 -1.42 19.02 4.62
CA ARG A 2 -1.16 20.31 5.31
C ARG A 2 -2.20 21.41 5.03
N GLU A 3 -2.80 21.41 3.84
CA GLU A 3 -3.80 22.41 3.42
C GLU A 3 -5.24 21.93 3.60
N GLY A 4 -5.46 20.73 4.15
CA GLY A 4 -6.79 20.16 4.35
C GLY A 4 -7.57 19.84 3.06
N ARG A 5 -6.88 19.73 1.92
CA ARG A 5 -7.55 19.38 0.65
C ARG A 5 -7.88 17.90 0.62
N SER A 6 -9.14 17.58 0.31
CA SER A 6 -9.58 16.20 0.10
C SER A 6 -9.03 15.65 -1.21
N GLY A 7 -8.59 14.39 -1.20
CA GLY A 7 -8.24 13.63 -2.40
C GLY A 7 -9.43 12.82 -2.97
N ILE A 8 -10.60 12.91 -2.35
CA ILE A 8 -11.78 12.17 -2.78
C ILE A 8 -12.44 12.88 -3.96
N ARG A 9 -12.81 12.10 -4.98
CA ARG A 9 -13.38 12.58 -6.23
C ARG A 9 -14.37 11.59 -6.82
N THR A 10 -15.11 12.01 -7.82
CA THR A 10 -15.90 11.11 -8.67
C THR A 10 -14.96 10.23 -9.48
N ILE A 11 -15.25 8.94 -9.55
CA ILE A 11 -14.49 7.95 -10.32
C ILE A 11 -14.82 8.14 -11.80
N GLU A 12 -13.79 8.33 -12.63
CA GLU A 12 -13.96 8.57 -14.08
C GLU A 12 -13.80 7.30 -14.93
N SER A 13 -13.45 6.17 -14.33
CA SER A 13 -13.25 4.90 -15.05
C SER A 13 -14.49 4.49 -15.84
N GLU A 14 -14.29 4.10 -17.10
CA GLU A 14 -15.36 3.63 -18.00
C GLU A 14 -16.10 2.41 -17.46
N PHE A 15 -15.44 1.58 -16.67
CA PHE A 15 -16.09 0.44 -16.02
C PHE A 15 -17.27 0.90 -15.13
N PHE A 16 -17.07 1.94 -14.32
CA PHE A 16 -18.11 2.46 -13.43
C PHE A 16 -19.24 3.17 -14.20
N LYS A 17 -18.97 3.66 -15.38
CA LYS A 17 -19.99 4.27 -16.26
C LYS A 17 -20.89 3.23 -16.95
N ARG A 18 -20.41 1.97 -17.05
CA ARG A 18 -21.11 0.90 -17.76
C ARG A 18 -22.44 0.49 -17.12
N TYR A 19 -22.56 0.57 -15.80
CA TYR A 19 -23.75 0.14 -15.08
C TYR A 19 -24.36 1.28 -14.29
N LYS A 20 -25.65 1.57 -14.52
CA LYS A 20 -26.41 2.60 -13.79
C LYS A 20 -26.71 2.22 -12.33
N SER A 21 -26.49 0.97 -11.94
CA SER A 21 -26.74 0.45 -10.60
C SER A 21 -25.72 0.85 -9.56
N TRP A 22 -24.64 1.53 -9.94
CA TRP A 22 -23.66 2.07 -8.99
C TRP A 22 -24.31 3.21 -8.18
N THR A 23 -24.52 2.96 -6.89
CA THR A 23 -25.03 3.97 -5.94
C THR A 23 -23.90 4.77 -5.30
N VAL A 24 -22.65 4.28 -5.39
CA VAL A 24 -21.43 4.96 -4.95
C VAL A 24 -20.53 5.15 -6.16
N THR A 25 -20.19 6.42 -6.42
CA THR A 25 -19.37 6.81 -7.58
C THR A 25 -18.15 7.64 -7.18
N ILE A 26 -17.82 7.65 -5.89
CA ILE A 26 -16.70 8.42 -5.33
C ILE A 26 -15.66 7.51 -4.70
N ALA A 27 -14.38 7.90 -4.81
CA ALA A 27 -13.24 7.21 -4.22
C ALA A 27 -12.06 8.17 -4.00
N GLY A 28 -11.08 7.74 -3.20
CA GLY A 28 -9.78 8.40 -3.07
C GLY A 28 -8.74 7.72 -3.93
N GLU A 29 -8.60 8.13 -5.18
CA GLU A 29 -7.61 7.60 -6.11
C GLU A 29 -6.31 8.40 -6.06
N VAL A 30 -5.16 7.72 -6.17
CA VAL A 30 -3.86 8.36 -6.38
C VAL A 30 -3.74 8.74 -7.86
N VAL A 31 -3.90 10.02 -8.16
CA VAL A 31 -3.86 10.53 -9.53
C VAL A 31 -2.63 11.39 -9.76
N GLY A 32 -2.20 11.47 -11.02
CA GLY A 32 -1.04 12.28 -11.41
C GLY A 32 0.30 11.76 -10.92
N TRP A 33 0.35 10.55 -10.36
CA TRP A 33 1.58 9.87 -10.00
C TRP A 33 1.93 8.80 -11.03
N ASP A 34 3.16 8.85 -11.52
CA ASP A 34 3.70 7.89 -12.48
C ASP A 34 4.73 6.99 -11.78
N PRO A 35 4.55 5.66 -11.77
CA PRO A 35 5.51 4.74 -11.17
C PRO A 35 6.90 4.82 -11.82
N THR A 36 7.00 5.28 -13.07
CA THR A 36 8.32 5.43 -13.74
C THR A 36 9.19 6.53 -13.14
N SER A 37 8.64 7.36 -12.25
CA SER A 37 9.41 8.32 -11.45
C SER A 37 10.35 7.66 -10.44
N VAL A 38 10.09 6.38 -10.08
CA VAL A 38 10.83 5.64 -9.05
C VAL A 38 11.28 4.25 -9.50
N MET A 39 10.83 3.76 -10.66
CA MET A 39 11.17 2.44 -11.18
C MET A 39 11.20 2.42 -12.70
N GLU A 40 11.92 1.46 -13.28
CA GLU A 40 11.95 1.28 -14.73
C GLU A 40 10.57 0.88 -15.28
N PHE A 41 10.23 1.36 -16.48
CA PHE A 41 8.94 1.08 -17.14
C PHE A 41 8.62 -0.43 -17.24
N ARG A 42 9.65 -1.24 -17.55
CA ARG A 42 9.47 -2.70 -17.64
C ARG A 42 9.20 -3.33 -16.28
N GLU A 43 9.80 -2.79 -15.22
CA GLU A 43 9.55 -3.20 -13.84
C GLU A 43 8.11 -2.84 -13.45
N ALA A 44 7.70 -1.59 -13.65
CA ALA A 44 6.36 -1.13 -13.34
C ALA A 44 5.26 -2.01 -13.98
N LYS A 45 5.45 -2.41 -15.23
CA LYS A 45 4.51 -3.31 -15.94
C LYS A 45 4.39 -4.72 -15.34
N ARG A 46 5.37 -5.15 -14.56
CA ARG A 46 5.40 -6.48 -13.90
C ARG A 46 4.84 -6.44 -12.47
N LEU A 47 4.44 -5.27 -12.00
CA LEU A 47 3.91 -5.07 -10.65
C LEU A 47 2.41 -4.74 -10.70
N ASP A 48 1.68 -5.16 -9.69
CA ASP A 48 0.32 -4.66 -9.44
C ASP A 48 0.37 -3.22 -8.92
N ARG A 49 -0.74 -2.50 -9.06
CA ARG A 49 -0.89 -1.12 -8.59
C ARG A 49 -0.51 -0.97 -7.12
N VAL A 50 -0.93 -1.91 -6.26
CA VAL A 50 -0.61 -1.90 -4.82
C VAL A 50 0.90 -1.94 -4.59
N THR A 51 1.62 -2.77 -5.35
CA THR A 51 3.07 -2.87 -5.25
C THR A 51 3.76 -1.62 -5.80
N GLN A 52 3.27 -1.07 -6.90
CA GLN A 52 3.80 0.19 -7.44
C GLN A 52 3.74 1.33 -6.41
N LEU A 53 2.57 1.52 -5.77
CA LEU A 53 2.38 2.54 -4.74
C LEU A 53 3.30 2.31 -3.54
N GLY A 54 3.38 1.06 -3.05
CA GLY A 54 4.25 0.71 -1.94
C GLY A 54 5.74 0.93 -2.23
N MET A 55 6.19 0.57 -3.44
CA MET A 55 7.57 0.83 -3.89
C MET A 55 7.86 2.33 -4.01
N GLY A 56 6.87 3.12 -4.45
CA GLY A 56 6.97 4.58 -4.50
C GLY A 56 7.16 5.18 -3.11
N ALA A 57 6.31 4.82 -2.17
CA ALA A 57 6.40 5.29 -0.79
C ALA A 57 7.70 4.83 -0.10
N ALA A 58 8.14 3.58 -0.36
CA ALA A 58 9.41 3.08 0.16
C ALA A 58 10.62 3.87 -0.39
N ALA A 59 10.60 4.21 -1.68
CA ALA A 59 11.66 5.02 -2.27
C ALA A 59 11.73 6.43 -1.64
N GLU A 60 10.58 7.02 -1.31
CA GLU A 60 10.54 8.29 -0.58
C GLU A 60 11.07 8.15 0.84
N ALA A 61 10.62 7.14 1.60
CA ALA A 61 11.05 6.90 2.98
C ALA A 61 12.56 6.64 3.08
N VAL A 62 13.10 5.80 2.19
CA VAL A 62 14.55 5.51 2.14
C VAL A 62 15.36 6.75 1.81
N ARG A 63 14.92 7.53 0.82
CA ARG A 63 15.59 8.80 0.47
C ARG A 63 15.54 9.80 1.62
N ASP A 64 14.40 9.95 2.30
CA ASP A 64 14.21 10.90 3.40
C ASP A 64 15.00 10.49 4.65
N SER A 65 15.13 9.18 4.92
CA SER A 65 15.94 8.67 6.03
C SER A 65 17.44 8.88 5.85
N GLY A 66 17.89 9.10 4.62
CA GLY A 66 19.29 9.24 4.27
C GLY A 66 20.13 7.96 4.44
N ILE A 67 19.48 6.79 4.63
CA ILE A 67 20.16 5.51 4.77
C ILE A 67 20.74 5.04 3.42
N ASP A 68 21.95 4.52 3.44
CA ASP A 68 22.60 3.89 2.28
C ASP A 68 22.77 2.39 2.57
N PHE A 69 21.81 1.59 2.13
CA PHE A 69 21.82 0.15 2.36
C PHE A 69 23.05 -0.58 1.80
N SER A 70 23.80 0.03 0.88
CA SER A 70 25.05 -0.57 0.39
C SER A 70 26.19 -0.56 1.43
N LYS A 71 26.02 0.23 2.50
CA LYS A 71 26.98 0.36 3.61
C LYS A 71 26.53 -0.37 4.87
N GLU A 72 25.29 -0.86 4.87
CA GLU A 72 24.70 -1.52 6.01
C GLU A 72 24.95 -3.04 6.01
N ASN A 73 24.82 -3.66 7.19
CA ASN A 73 24.76 -5.12 7.24
C ASN A 73 23.42 -5.61 6.69
N ALA A 74 23.43 -6.08 5.45
CA ALA A 74 22.21 -6.48 4.74
C ALA A 74 21.40 -7.55 5.50
N GLU A 75 22.04 -8.42 6.31
CA GLU A 75 21.37 -9.46 7.10
C GLU A 75 20.62 -8.88 8.31
N MET A 76 20.98 -7.66 8.75
CA MET A 76 20.29 -6.91 9.81
C MET A 76 19.32 -5.85 9.25
N CYS A 77 19.10 -5.82 7.96
CA CYS A 77 18.16 -4.92 7.29
C CYS A 77 17.00 -5.72 6.71
N GLY A 78 15.78 -5.43 7.16
CA GLY A 78 14.59 -6.16 6.77
C GLY A 78 13.45 -5.27 6.27
N VAL A 79 12.31 -5.90 6.00
CA VAL A 79 11.09 -5.27 5.52
C VAL A 79 9.85 -5.96 6.05
N SER A 80 8.85 -5.19 6.45
CA SER A 80 7.53 -5.70 6.84
C SER A 80 6.46 -4.75 6.31
N VAL A 81 5.59 -5.22 5.42
CA VAL A 81 4.57 -4.38 4.77
C VAL A 81 3.18 -4.98 4.92
N GLY A 82 2.21 -4.14 5.26
CA GLY A 82 0.80 -4.51 5.35
C GLY A 82 0.00 -4.15 4.10
N THR A 83 -0.91 -5.04 3.69
CA THR A 83 -1.95 -4.78 2.70
C THR A 83 -3.16 -5.66 3.01
N GLY A 84 -4.36 -5.11 2.91
CA GLY A 84 -5.58 -5.86 3.23
C GLY A 84 -5.97 -6.86 2.16
N VAL A 85 -5.76 -6.53 0.89
CA VAL A 85 -6.24 -7.32 -0.26
C VAL A 85 -5.10 -7.76 -1.18
N GLY A 86 -4.02 -6.99 -1.26
CA GLY A 86 -2.93 -7.27 -2.19
C GLY A 86 -3.28 -6.93 -3.63
N GLY A 87 -2.82 -7.73 -4.61
CA GLY A 87 -2.94 -7.46 -6.04
C GLY A 87 -4.33 -7.74 -6.61
N ILE A 88 -5.35 -7.09 -6.10
CA ILE A 88 -6.75 -7.30 -6.50
C ILE A 88 -7.00 -6.96 -7.97
N THR A 89 -6.37 -5.91 -8.51
CA THR A 89 -6.51 -5.54 -9.92
C THR A 89 -5.96 -6.61 -10.83
N THR A 90 -4.87 -7.27 -10.44
CA THR A 90 -4.33 -8.43 -11.16
C THR A 90 -5.28 -9.63 -11.12
N ILE A 91 -5.98 -9.86 -10.01
CA ILE A 91 -6.98 -10.95 -9.89
C ILE A 91 -8.16 -10.68 -10.83
N GLU A 92 -8.70 -9.47 -10.84
CA GLU A 92 -9.83 -9.08 -11.70
C GLU A 92 -9.48 -9.20 -13.19
N ASP A 93 -8.34 -8.63 -13.60
CA ASP A 93 -7.84 -8.67 -14.96
C ASP A 93 -7.53 -10.11 -15.40
N GLY A 94 -6.93 -10.90 -14.51
CA GLY A 94 -6.62 -12.30 -14.73
C GLY A 94 -7.89 -13.15 -14.92
N MET A 95 -8.91 -12.95 -14.09
CA MET A 95 -10.19 -13.64 -14.21
C MET A 95 -10.91 -13.26 -15.51
N THR A 96 -10.94 -11.98 -15.85
CA THR A 96 -11.51 -11.51 -17.13
C THR A 96 -10.79 -12.14 -18.31
N THR A 97 -9.45 -12.15 -18.29
CA THR A 97 -8.64 -12.77 -19.35
C THR A 97 -8.92 -14.28 -19.46
N LEU A 98 -9.00 -14.98 -18.32
CA LEU A 98 -9.26 -16.41 -18.28
C LEU A 98 -10.62 -16.77 -18.91
N LEU A 99 -11.66 -16.01 -18.54
CA LEU A 99 -13.03 -16.24 -19.02
C LEU A 99 -13.20 -15.89 -20.52
N ASP A 100 -12.61 -14.79 -20.94
CA ASP A 100 -12.81 -14.28 -22.30
C ASP A 100 -11.87 -14.92 -23.34
N ARG A 101 -10.65 -15.34 -22.91
CA ARG A 101 -9.54 -15.66 -23.83
C ARG A 101 -8.86 -17.00 -23.53
N GLY A 102 -9.19 -17.65 -22.41
CA GLY A 102 -8.62 -18.92 -21.98
C GLY A 102 -7.29 -18.81 -21.23
N PRO A 103 -6.83 -19.94 -20.65
CA PRO A 103 -5.68 -19.97 -19.74
C PRO A 103 -4.35 -19.60 -20.40
N ASP A 104 -4.20 -19.88 -21.69
CA ASP A 104 -2.95 -19.59 -22.44
C ASP A 104 -2.68 -18.10 -22.63
N ARG A 105 -3.64 -17.24 -22.28
CA ARG A 105 -3.54 -15.81 -22.39
C ARG A 105 -3.25 -15.10 -21.06
N LEU A 106 -3.17 -15.86 -19.97
CA LEU A 106 -2.76 -15.31 -18.68
C LEU A 106 -1.30 -14.83 -18.71
N SER A 107 -1.04 -13.76 -17.97
CA SER A 107 0.32 -13.28 -17.82
C SER A 107 1.16 -14.24 -16.96
N PRO A 108 2.41 -14.55 -17.33
CA PRO A 108 3.30 -15.32 -16.45
C PRO A 108 3.63 -14.57 -15.14
N PHE A 109 3.34 -13.28 -15.07
CA PHE A 109 3.51 -12.46 -13.87
C PHE A 109 2.25 -12.41 -13.00
N THR A 110 1.16 -13.10 -13.37
CA THR A 110 -0.09 -13.05 -12.59
C THR A 110 0.15 -13.45 -11.13
N VAL A 111 0.80 -14.58 -10.87
CA VAL A 111 1.05 -15.04 -9.50
C VAL A 111 1.95 -14.08 -8.71
N PRO A 112 3.15 -13.69 -9.19
CA PRO A 112 3.97 -12.72 -8.46
C PRO A 112 3.28 -11.37 -8.20
N ARG A 113 2.39 -10.94 -9.08
CA ARG A 113 1.68 -9.65 -8.96
C ARG A 113 0.54 -9.69 -7.93
N LEU A 114 -0.20 -10.81 -7.84
CA LEU A 114 -1.36 -10.90 -6.95
C LEU A 114 -0.99 -11.14 -5.48
N MET A 115 0.23 -11.60 -5.19
CA MET A 115 0.63 -12.01 -3.85
C MET A 115 0.71 -10.82 -2.90
N VAL A 116 0.21 -10.98 -1.65
CA VAL A 116 0.23 -9.93 -0.62
C VAL A 116 1.65 -9.53 -0.19
N ASN A 117 2.64 -10.43 -0.35
CA ASN A 117 4.04 -10.15 -0.06
C ASN A 117 4.83 -9.58 -1.24
N ALA A 118 4.16 -9.27 -2.37
CA ALA A 118 4.85 -8.72 -3.54
C ALA A 118 5.57 -7.41 -3.25
N THR A 119 4.98 -6.55 -2.43
CA THR A 119 5.58 -5.27 -2.04
C THR A 119 6.82 -5.45 -1.18
N SER A 120 6.75 -6.26 -0.11
CA SER A 120 7.92 -6.53 0.74
C SER A 120 9.03 -7.23 -0.04
N GLY A 121 8.70 -8.21 -0.88
CA GLY A 121 9.67 -8.84 -1.77
C GLY A 121 10.33 -7.86 -2.74
N GLY A 122 9.55 -6.97 -3.35
CA GLY A 122 10.05 -5.92 -4.25
C GLY A 122 11.01 -4.95 -3.56
N ILE A 123 10.68 -4.50 -2.35
CA ILE A 123 11.53 -3.61 -1.54
C ILE A 123 12.83 -4.35 -1.15
N SER A 124 12.71 -5.60 -0.66
CA SER A 124 13.88 -6.41 -0.28
C SER A 124 14.86 -6.58 -1.44
N ILE A 125 14.36 -6.93 -2.63
CA ILE A 125 15.17 -7.09 -3.85
C ILE A 125 15.82 -5.77 -4.26
N ARG A 126 15.06 -4.68 -4.26
CA ARG A 126 15.56 -3.36 -4.70
C ARG A 126 16.71 -2.85 -3.86
N TYR A 127 16.61 -3.01 -2.54
CA TYR A 127 17.61 -2.48 -1.60
C TYR A 127 18.59 -3.54 -1.10
N GLY A 128 18.52 -4.78 -1.59
CA GLY A 128 19.41 -5.86 -1.21
C GLY A 128 19.27 -6.28 0.24
N LEU A 129 18.08 -6.12 0.84
CA LEU A 129 17.82 -6.48 2.23
C LEU A 129 17.78 -7.99 2.37
N LYS A 130 18.50 -8.55 3.31
CA LYS A 130 18.63 -10.01 3.56
C LYS A 130 18.12 -10.42 4.95
N GLY A 131 17.72 -9.45 5.75
CA GLY A 131 17.06 -9.69 7.04
C GLY A 131 15.61 -10.15 6.87
N PRO A 132 14.80 -10.11 7.93
CA PRO A 132 13.41 -10.54 7.89
C PRO A 132 12.61 -9.84 6.79
N ALA A 133 11.82 -10.62 6.02
CA ALA A 133 10.94 -10.08 4.98
C ALA A 133 9.54 -10.68 5.16
N THR A 134 8.61 -9.88 5.71
CA THR A 134 7.26 -10.32 6.06
C THR A 134 6.18 -9.47 5.40
N ALA A 135 4.96 -10.02 5.35
CA ALA A 135 3.78 -9.29 4.89
C ALA A 135 2.61 -9.60 5.82
N HIS A 136 1.79 -8.59 6.13
CA HIS A 136 0.62 -8.71 6.98
C HIS A 136 -0.65 -8.43 6.18
N ALA A 137 -1.64 -9.31 6.33
CA ALA A 137 -2.95 -9.21 5.69
C ALA A 137 -4.04 -9.38 6.75
N THR A 138 -4.30 -8.30 7.49
CA THR A 138 -5.26 -8.23 8.60
C THR A 138 -6.24 -7.07 8.39
N ALA A 139 -6.75 -6.97 7.14
CA ALA A 139 -7.67 -5.92 6.70
C ALA A 139 -7.11 -4.51 7.02
N CYS A 140 -7.94 -3.61 7.57
CA CYS A 140 -7.53 -2.23 7.89
C CYS A 140 -6.37 -2.12 8.89
N ALA A 141 -6.10 -3.16 9.69
CA ALA A 141 -5.02 -3.19 10.67
C ALA A 141 -3.67 -3.63 10.08
N SER A 142 -3.62 -4.06 8.82
CA SER A 142 -2.42 -4.68 8.21
C SER A 142 -1.15 -3.85 8.37
N SER A 143 -1.21 -2.54 8.10
CA SER A 143 -0.04 -1.66 8.23
C SER A 143 0.40 -1.48 9.68
N GLY A 144 -0.56 -1.37 10.62
CA GLY A 144 -0.27 -1.30 12.06
C GLY A 144 0.43 -2.56 12.55
N HIS A 145 -0.05 -3.74 12.15
CA HIS A 145 0.57 -5.04 12.47
C HIS A 145 1.97 -5.17 11.85
N ALA A 146 2.15 -4.70 10.60
CA ALA A 146 3.47 -4.70 9.96
C ALA A 146 4.49 -3.84 10.74
N MET A 147 4.06 -2.65 11.20
CA MET A 147 4.90 -1.76 12.01
C MET A 147 5.21 -2.36 13.38
N ALA A 148 4.20 -2.97 14.04
CA ALA A 148 4.38 -3.64 15.32
C ALA A 148 5.37 -4.80 15.22
N ASP A 149 5.25 -5.62 14.17
CA ASP A 149 6.15 -6.74 13.90
C ASP A 149 7.58 -6.26 13.62
N ALA A 150 7.74 -5.23 12.79
CA ALA A 150 9.04 -4.60 12.52
C ALA A 150 9.70 -4.07 13.80
N ALA A 151 8.95 -3.38 14.67
CA ALA A 151 9.45 -2.90 15.95
C ALA A 151 9.89 -4.05 16.87
N ASN A 152 9.08 -5.12 16.94
CA ASN A 152 9.41 -6.32 17.70
C ASN A 152 10.69 -7.01 17.19
N MET A 153 10.91 -7.06 15.87
CA MET A 153 12.12 -7.62 15.28
C MET A 153 13.37 -6.82 15.68
N ILE A 154 13.27 -5.49 15.68
CA ILE A 154 14.36 -4.62 16.14
C ILE A 154 14.61 -4.80 17.63
N GLN A 155 13.56 -4.79 18.46
CA GLN A 155 13.68 -4.98 19.91
C GLN A 155 14.29 -6.32 20.31
N ARG A 156 14.09 -7.36 19.49
CA ARG A 156 14.68 -8.69 19.70
C ARG A 156 16.08 -8.84 19.12
N GLY A 157 16.62 -7.81 18.49
CA GLY A 157 17.92 -7.85 17.83
C GLY A 157 17.98 -8.74 16.58
N TRP A 158 16.83 -8.94 15.91
CA TRP A 158 16.76 -9.68 14.65
C TRP A 158 17.02 -8.79 13.43
N ALA A 159 16.87 -7.49 13.61
CA ALA A 159 17.20 -6.46 12.64
C ALA A 159 17.62 -5.18 13.35
N ASP A 160 18.47 -4.39 12.73
CA ASP A 160 18.80 -3.02 13.14
C ASP A 160 17.92 -2.01 12.41
N VAL A 161 17.53 -2.35 11.18
CA VAL A 161 16.76 -1.50 10.27
C VAL A 161 15.62 -2.28 9.64
N MET A 162 14.41 -1.70 9.67
CA MET A 162 13.24 -2.26 9.01
C MET A 162 12.53 -1.20 8.17
N VAL A 163 12.34 -1.48 6.87
CA VAL A 163 11.39 -0.71 6.06
C VAL A 163 10.00 -1.26 6.33
N THR A 164 9.07 -0.42 6.78
CA THR A 164 7.75 -0.88 7.20
C THR A 164 6.65 0.13 6.91
N GLY A 165 5.42 -0.32 6.91
CA GLY A 165 4.24 0.49 6.64
C GLY A 165 3.15 -0.30 5.94
N GLY A 166 2.42 0.35 5.06
CA GLY A 166 1.36 -0.31 4.31
C GLY A 166 1.08 0.33 2.96
N THR A 167 0.41 -0.45 2.13
CA THR A 167 -0.04 -0.04 0.80
C THR A 167 -1.36 -0.73 0.47
N GLU A 168 -2.27 -0.04 -0.20
CA GLU A 168 -3.52 -0.62 -0.69
C GLU A 168 -3.92 0.03 -2.01
N ALA A 169 -4.47 -0.76 -2.93
CA ALA A 169 -5.00 -0.30 -4.21
C ALA A 169 -6.35 -1.00 -4.50
N ALA A 170 -7.27 -0.89 -3.54
CA ALA A 170 -8.56 -1.56 -3.57
C ALA A 170 -9.69 -0.75 -4.24
N VAL A 171 -9.37 0.37 -4.92
CA VAL A 171 -10.36 1.10 -5.73
C VAL A 171 -10.55 0.34 -7.05
N SER A 172 -11.16 -0.82 -6.94
CA SER A 172 -11.42 -1.77 -8.03
C SER A 172 -12.91 -2.08 -8.14
N PRO A 173 -13.40 -2.52 -9.29
CA PRO A 173 -14.82 -2.86 -9.47
C PRO A 173 -15.35 -3.86 -8.46
N LEU A 174 -14.61 -4.92 -8.17
CA LEU A 174 -15.02 -5.95 -7.24
C LEU A 174 -15.11 -5.41 -5.81
N CYS A 175 -14.06 -4.74 -5.33
CA CYS A 175 -14.04 -4.19 -3.98
C CYS A 175 -15.09 -3.10 -3.79
N MET A 176 -15.21 -2.17 -4.75
CA MET A 176 -16.25 -1.13 -4.71
C MET A 176 -17.64 -1.75 -4.67
N GLY A 177 -17.94 -2.72 -5.55
CA GLY A 177 -19.23 -3.40 -5.60
C GLY A 177 -19.54 -4.16 -4.31
N ALA A 178 -18.54 -4.90 -3.78
CA ALA A 178 -18.71 -5.65 -2.55
C ALA A 178 -19.02 -4.75 -1.35
N PHE A 179 -18.26 -3.68 -1.15
CA PHE A 179 -18.53 -2.72 -0.07
C PHE A 179 -19.83 -1.93 -0.28
N MET A 180 -20.19 -1.63 -1.53
CA MET A 180 -21.45 -0.97 -1.86
C MET A 180 -22.67 -1.82 -1.44
N VAL A 181 -22.69 -3.12 -1.76
CA VAL A 181 -23.80 -4.00 -1.38
C VAL A 181 -23.87 -4.27 0.12
N MET A 182 -22.75 -4.15 0.82
CA MET A 182 -22.70 -4.15 2.29
C MET A 182 -23.25 -2.86 2.91
N ARG A 183 -23.53 -1.84 2.11
CA ARG A 183 -23.91 -0.49 2.55
C ARG A 183 -22.90 0.15 3.51
N ALA A 184 -21.61 -0.13 3.28
CA ALA A 184 -20.54 0.37 4.11
C ALA A 184 -19.92 1.69 3.59
N LEU A 185 -20.20 2.03 2.32
CA LEU A 185 -19.67 3.21 1.67
C LEU A 185 -20.60 4.40 1.76
N SER A 186 -20.02 5.60 1.87
CA SER A 186 -20.76 6.87 1.76
C SER A 186 -21.34 7.04 0.36
N THR A 187 -22.58 7.52 0.30
CA THR A 187 -23.31 7.81 -0.93
C THR A 187 -23.33 9.30 -1.28
N ARG A 188 -22.46 10.12 -0.66
CA ARG A 188 -22.40 11.58 -0.89
C ARG A 188 -21.70 11.94 -2.20
N ASN A 189 -22.21 11.40 -3.30
CA ASN A 189 -21.64 11.55 -4.64
C ASN A 189 -21.61 13.00 -5.13
N GLU A 190 -22.55 13.85 -4.68
CA GLU A 190 -22.65 15.26 -5.05
C GLU A 190 -21.66 16.18 -4.32
N ALA A 191 -21.03 15.68 -3.26
CA ALA A 191 -20.03 16.43 -2.48
C ALA A 191 -18.89 15.53 -2.04
N PRO A 192 -18.09 14.98 -3.00
CA PRO A 192 -17.04 13.99 -2.72
C PRO A 192 -16.06 14.44 -1.64
N GLU A 193 -15.64 15.70 -1.70
CA GLU A 193 -14.67 16.28 -0.77
C GLU A 193 -15.15 16.37 0.69
N LYS A 194 -16.47 16.19 0.93
CA LYS A 194 -17.12 16.20 2.24
C LYS A 194 -17.62 14.82 2.68
N ALA A 195 -17.41 13.79 1.87
CA ALA A 195 -17.93 12.45 2.12
C ALA A 195 -17.24 11.76 3.30
N SER A 196 -15.90 11.83 3.39
CA SER A 196 -15.17 11.33 4.55
C SER A 196 -15.28 12.30 5.71
N ARG A 197 -16.01 11.88 6.74
CA ARG A 197 -16.34 12.73 7.89
C ARG A 197 -16.35 11.94 9.21
N PRO A 198 -15.16 11.48 9.64
CA PRO A 198 -15.04 10.69 10.87
C PRO A 198 -15.55 11.46 12.08
N PHE A 199 -16.20 10.75 13.01
CA PHE A 199 -16.85 11.28 14.22
C PHE A 199 -18.06 12.20 13.99
N ASP A 200 -18.39 12.57 12.76
CA ASP A 200 -19.62 13.33 12.46
C ASP A 200 -20.86 12.48 12.74
N LYS A 201 -21.90 13.08 13.34
CA LYS A 201 -23.16 12.40 13.65
C LYS A 201 -23.91 11.96 12.38
N ASP A 202 -23.76 12.70 11.28
CA ASP A 202 -24.44 12.47 10.01
C ASP A 202 -23.55 11.71 9.00
N ARG A 203 -22.49 11.01 9.47
CA ARG A 203 -21.68 10.14 8.62
C ARG A 203 -22.52 8.96 8.11
N ASP A 204 -22.32 8.59 6.86
CA ASP A 204 -23.12 7.56 6.18
C ASP A 204 -22.28 6.40 5.62
N GLY A 205 -21.01 6.32 5.97
CA GLY A 205 -20.10 5.29 5.54
C GLY A 205 -18.68 5.82 5.34
N PHE A 206 -17.76 4.94 4.95
CA PHE A 206 -16.40 5.35 4.59
C PHE A 206 -16.27 5.57 3.08
N VAL A 207 -15.17 6.15 2.65
CA VAL A 207 -14.82 6.30 1.24
C VAL A 207 -13.64 5.38 0.93
N LEU A 208 -13.85 4.44 0.00
CA LEU A 208 -12.78 3.54 -0.42
C LEU A 208 -11.66 4.34 -1.11
N SER A 209 -10.44 4.07 -0.72
CA SER A 209 -9.28 4.83 -1.21
C SER A 209 -8.08 3.92 -1.45
N GLU A 210 -7.17 4.38 -2.29
CA GLU A 210 -5.86 3.76 -2.47
C GLU A 210 -4.76 4.69 -1.95
N GLY A 211 -3.60 4.12 -1.64
CA GLY A 211 -2.44 4.85 -1.18
C GLY A 211 -1.38 3.97 -0.54
N ALA A 212 -0.26 4.58 -0.19
CA ALA A 212 0.81 3.92 0.55
C ALA A 212 1.51 4.92 1.48
N ALA A 213 1.99 4.40 2.61
CA ALA A 213 2.87 5.12 3.51
C ALA A 213 3.91 4.16 4.07
N MET A 214 5.17 4.59 4.06
CA MET A 214 6.30 3.78 4.54
C MET A 214 7.18 4.57 5.47
N PHE A 215 7.83 3.86 6.37
CA PHE A 215 8.76 4.36 7.35
C PHE A 215 10.05 3.52 7.31
N VAL A 216 11.16 4.13 7.69
CA VAL A 216 12.38 3.41 8.07
C VAL A 216 12.44 3.43 9.59
N LEU A 217 12.27 2.26 10.21
CA LEU A 217 12.47 2.07 11.64
C LEU A 217 13.90 1.58 11.87
N GLU A 218 14.52 2.10 12.91
CA GLU A 218 15.88 1.73 13.28
C GLU A 218 15.99 1.56 14.79
N SER A 219 16.95 0.74 15.26
CA SER A 219 17.34 0.82 16.65
C SER A 219 17.89 2.22 16.95
N GLU A 220 17.63 2.75 18.13
CA GLU A 220 18.08 4.09 18.52
C GLU A 220 19.62 4.20 18.42
N GLU A 221 20.32 3.13 18.80
CA GLU A 221 21.79 3.05 18.72
C GLU A 221 22.27 3.21 17.27
N HIS A 222 21.69 2.44 16.34
CA HIS A 222 22.02 2.48 14.92
C HIS A 222 21.75 3.87 14.33
N ALA A 223 20.56 4.43 14.58
CA ALA A 223 20.16 5.73 14.07
C ALA A 223 21.10 6.84 14.55
N LYS A 224 21.49 6.83 15.83
CA LYS A 224 22.45 7.80 16.41
C LYS A 224 23.86 7.62 15.84
N ALA A 225 24.33 6.38 15.67
CA ALA A 225 25.67 6.09 15.16
C ALA A 225 25.89 6.63 13.74
N ARG A 226 24.87 6.57 12.88
CA ARG A 226 24.95 7.15 11.52
C ARG A 226 24.52 8.62 11.43
N GLY A 227 24.13 9.25 12.54
CA GLY A 227 23.68 10.65 12.57
C GLY A 227 22.33 10.86 11.88
N ALA A 228 21.41 9.89 11.97
CA ALA A 228 20.10 9.96 11.34
C ALA A 228 19.26 11.09 11.90
N ARG A 229 18.39 11.67 11.06
CA ARG A 229 17.32 12.54 11.53
C ARG A 229 16.21 11.67 12.12
N ILE A 230 16.02 11.76 13.44
CA ILE A 230 14.98 11.03 14.16
C ILE A 230 13.73 11.90 14.23
N TYR A 231 12.60 11.41 13.70
CA TYR A 231 11.31 12.11 13.75
C TYR A 231 10.54 11.82 15.02
N GLY A 232 10.75 10.67 15.61
CA GLY A 232 10.06 10.24 16.81
C GLY A 232 10.51 8.86 17.23
N GLU A 233 10.05 8.40 18.37
CA GLU A 233 10.31 7.09 18.94
C GLU A 233 9.01 6.28 18.98
N LEU A 234 9.06 5.01 18.52
CA LEU A 234 7.94 4.09 18.65
C LEU A 234 8.04 3.39 20.01
N VAL A 235 7.32 3.93 20.99
CA VAL A 235 7.41 3.50 22.41
C VAL A 235 6.52 2.30 22.76
N GLY A 236 5.61 1.91 21.89
CA GLY A 236 4.73 0.77 22.13
C GLY A 236 3.78 0.49 20.98
N THR A 237 3.25 -0.71 20.98
CA THR A 237 2.25 -1.21 20.01
C THR A 237 1.11 -1.89 20.74
N GLY A 238 -0.08 -1.91 20.13
CA GLY A 238 -1.26 -2.64 20.59
C GLY A 238 -1.91 -3.35 19.40
N ASN A 239 -2.33 -4.60 19.60
CA ASN A 239 -2.99 -5.44 18.61
C ASN A 239 -4.42 -5.76 19.03
#